data_d8c04af827cc610c6120ba568949b03c
#
_entry.id   d8c04af827cc610c6120ba568949b03c
#
_cell.length_a   1.000
_cell.length_b   1.000
_cell.length_c   1.000
_cell.angle_alpha   90.00
_cell.angle_beta   90.00
_cell.angle_gamma   90.00
#
_symmetry.space_group_name_H-M   'P 1'
#
loop_
_entity.id
_entity.type
_entity.pdbx_description
1 polymer ?
#
loop_
_entity_poly.entity_id
_entity_poly.type
_entity_poly.pdbx_seq_one_letter_code
_entity_poly.pdbx_strand_id
1 'polypeptide(L)'
;MGVIKGVLREELSNSLKMKKSYERELAKLPKGSLIQKKVKGHFYHYLLLREEGKVKFIYKGKVSSEEIKKYKEAKEYRAKYRKLLSKVKKQVRFLRSTLRGKESV
;
A
#
# COMPACT_ATOMS: atom_id res chain seq x y z
N MET A 1 16.46 6.96 33.03
CA MET A 1 15.34 7.22 32.10
C MET A 1 15.79 7.58 30.70
N GLY A 2 16.97 8.14 30.50
CA GLY A 2 17.51 8.47 29.18
C GLY A 2 17.66 7.29 28.24
N VAL A 3 17.97 6.10 28.75
CA VAL A 3 18.16 4.88 27.95
C VAL A 3 16.83 4.45 27.30
N ILE A 4 15.76 4.43 28.07
CA ILE A 4 14.43 4.03 27.56
C ILE A 4 13.95 5.02 26.50
N LYS A 5 14.11 6.31 26.76
CA LYS A 5 13.73 7.37 25.83
C LYS A 5 14.52 7.29 24.53
N GLY A 6 15.84 6.99 24.64
CA GLY A 6 16.70 6.79 23.47
C GLY A 6 16.26 5.59 22.63
N VAL A 7 15.92 4.48 23.26
CA VAL A 7 15.42 3.29 22.57
C VAL A 7 14.10 3.58 21.85
N LEU A 8 13.17 4.30 22.50
CA LEU A 8 11.89 4.67 21.89
C LEU A 8 12.08 5.59 20.67
N ARG A 9 13.01 6.53 20.74
CA ARG A 9 13.35 7.41 19.62
C ARG A 9 13.94 6.64 18.45
N GLU A 10 14.82 5.69 18.74
CA GLU A 10 15.42 4.82 17.74
C GLU A 10 14.34 3.97 17.05
N GLU A 11 13.42 3.38 17.81
CA GLU A 11 12.30 2.60 17.29
C GLU A 11 11.38 3.48 16.42
N LEU A 12 11.11 4.71 16.84
CA LEU A 12 10.32 5.64 16.05
C LEU A 12 11.02 5.96 14.72
N SER A 13 12.32 6.22 14.74
CA SER A 13 13.11 6.47 13.53
C SER A 13 13.04 5.28 12.58
N ASN A 14 13.21 4.07 13.08
CA ASN A 14 13.14 2.84 12.30
C ASN A 14 11.75 2.64 11.70
N SER A 15 10.70 2.87 12.50
CA SER A 15 9.32 2.74 12.03
C SER A 15 8.98 3.75 10.94
N LEU A 16 9.50 4.98 11.03
CA LEU A 16 9.31 5.99 9.99
C LEU A 16 10.03 5.63 8.70
N LYS A 17 11.21 5.02 8.78
CA LYS A 17 11.93 4.50 7.60
C LYS A 17 11.16 3.36 6.94
N MET A 18 10.61 2.45 7.73
CA MET A 18 9.77 1.35 7.23
C MET A 18 8.52 1.89 6.53
N LYS A 19 7.86 2.89 7.13
CA LYS A 19 6.71 3.54 6.54
C LYS A 19 7.01 4.09 5.15
N LYS A 20 8.12 4.83 5.02
CA LYS A 20 8.57 5.38 3.73
C LYS A 20 8.87 4.29 2.72
N SER A 21 9.49 3.20 3.16
CA SER A 21 9.81 2.05 2.32
C SER A 21 8.54 1.42 1.74
N TYR A 22 7.54 1.17 2.59
CA TYR A 22 6.26 0.60 2.16
C TYR A 22 5.50 1.52 1.21
N GLU A 23 5.50 2.83 1.47
CA GLU A 23 4.89 3.82 0.59
C GLU A 23 5.56 3.83 -0.78
N ARG A 24 6.89 3.73 -0.83
CA ARG A 24 7.66 3.64 -2.07
C ARG A 24 7.32 2.39 -2.87
N GLU A 25 7.25 1.24 -2.21
CA GLU A 25 6.90 -0.02 -2.87
C GLU A 25 5.49 0.02 -3.44
N LEU A 26 4.55 0.62 -2.72
CA LEU A 26 3.18 0.81 -3.23
C LEU A 26 3.15 1.71 -4.46
N ALA A 27 3.96 2.76 -4.48
CA ALA A 27 4.03 3.71 -5.60
C ALA A 27 4.60 3.07 -6.88
N LYS A 28 5.41 2.02 -6.75
CA LYS A 28 6.01 1.30 -7.89
C LYS A 28 5.03 0.35 -8.56
N LEU A 29 3.95 -0.04 -7.88
CA LEU A 29 3.00 -1.00 -8.42
C LEU A 29 2.17 -0.39 -9.54
N PRO A 30 1.79 -1.18 -10.57
CA PRO A 30 0.88 -0.69 -11.61
C PRO A 30 -0.43 -0.21 -11.01
N LYS A 31 -0.90 0.94 -11.46
CA LYS A 31 -2.16 1.50 -11.00
C LYS A 31 -3.33 0.77 -11.64
N GLY A 32 -4.39 0.56 -10.85
CA GLY A 32 -5.62 -0.02 -11.32
C GLY A 32 -5.72 -1.51 -11.13
N SER A 33 -6.89 -2.02 -11.41
CA SER A 33 -7.22 -3.46 -11.33
C SER A 33 -7.74 -3.92 -12.67
N LEU A 34 -7.25 -5.05 -13.13
CA LEU A 34 -7.70 -5.65 -14.37
C LEU A 34 -8.96 -6.47 -14.10
N ILE A 35 -10.05 -6.13 -14.78
CA ILE A 35 -11.36 -6.78 -14.63
C ILE A 35 -11.69 -7.50 -15.94
N GLN A 36 -12.17 -8.74 -15.83
CA GLN A 36 -12.61 -9.52 -16.96
C GLN A 36 -14.13 -9.47 -17.05
N LYS A 37 -14.65 -9.18 -18.25
CA LYS A 37 -16.08 -9.24 -18.54
C LYS A 37 -16.33 -10.17 -19.71
N LYS A 38 -17.38 -10.99 -19.60
CA LYS A 38 -17.81 -11.85 -20.68
C LYS A 38 -18.92 -11.16 -21.45
N VAL A 39 -18.72 -10.94 -22.74
CA VAL A 39 -19.72 -10.33 -23.64
C VAL A 39 -19.89 -11.23 -24.86
N LYS A 40 -21.10 -11.73 -25.07
CA LYS A 40 -21.44 -12.61 -26.21
C LYS A 40 -20.49 -13.80 -26.36
N GLY A 41 -20.14 -14.45 -25.25
CA GLY A 41 -19.25 -15.61 -25.24
C GLY A 41 -17.77 -15.30 -25.32
N HIS A 42 -17.37 -14.06 -25.46
CA HIS A 42 -15.97 -13.64 -25.50
C HIS A 42 -15.58 -12.90 -24.22
N PHE A 43 -14.33 -13.09 -23.79
CA PHE A 43 -13.78 -12.42 -22.62
C PHE A 43 -13.01 -11.18 -23.04
N TYR A 44 -13.35 -10.05 -22.43
CA TYR A 44 -12.68 -8.78 -22.63
C TYR A 44 -12.22 -8.23 -21.29
N HIS A 45 -11.12 -7.50 -21.31
CA HIS A 45 -10.52 -6.93 -20.12
C HIS A 45 -10.71 -5.42 -20.08
N TYR A 46 -11.01 -4.91 -18.88
CA TYR A 46 -11.10 -3.49 -18.57
C TYR A 46 -10.17 -3.18 -17.42
N LEU A 47 -9.52 -2.03 -17.49
CA LEU A 47 -8.72 -1.53 -16.39
C LEU A 47 -9.57 -0.58 -15.56
N LEU A 48 -9.76 -0.91 -14.29
CA LEU A 48 -10.46 -0.08 -13.33
C LEU A 48 -9.47 0.85 -12.65
N LEU A 49 -9.62 2.15 -12.84
CA LEU A 49 -8.80 3.17 -12.21
C LEU A 49 -9.64 4.04 -11.28
N ARG A 50 -9.07 4.39 -10.14
CA ARG A 50 -9.65 5.37 -9.22
C ARG A 50 -8.77 6.62 -9.24
N GLU A 51 -9.33 7.72 -9.74
CA GLU A 51 -8.66 9.01 -9.79
C GLU A 51 -9.57 10.06 -9.19
N GLU A 52 -9.07 10.81 -8.21
CA GLU A 52 -9.81 11.92 -7.56
C GLU A 52 -11.20 11.53 -7.06
N GLY A 53 -11.31 10.33 -6.48
CA GLY A 53 -12.57 9.82 -5.97
C GLY A 53 -13.52 9.30 -7.03
N LYS A 54 -13.13 9.35 -8.29
CA LYS A 54 -13.92 8.84 -9.42
C LYS A 54 -13.37 7.52 -9.93
N VAL A 55 -14.28 6.64 -10.37
CA VAL A 55 -13.93 5.36 -10.96
C VAL A 55 -14.01 5.48 -12.47
N LYS A 56 -12.94 5.10 -13.15
CA LYS A 56 -12.88 5.04 -14.62
C LYS A 56 -12.66 3.61 -15.07
N PHE A 57 -13.33 3.21 -16.14
CA PHE A 57 -13.11 1.94 -16.80
C PHE A 57 -12.45 2.19 -18.14
N ILE A 58 -11.27 1.62 -18.33
CA ILE A 58 -10.53 1.73 -19.59
C ILE A 58 -10.58 0.39 -20.30
N TYR A 59 -11.13 0.38 -21.52
CA TYR A 59 -11.22 -0.84 -22.31
C TYR A 59 -9.80 -1.25 -22.77
N LYS A 60 -9.41 -2.48 -22.45
CA LYS A 60 -8.13 -3.06 -22.84
C LYS A 60 -8.27 -4.12 -23.94
N GLY A 61 -9.46 -4.67 -24.08
CA GLY A 61 -9.73 -5.73 -25.03
C GLY A 61 -9.08 -7.06 -24.60
N LYS A 62 -8.34 -7.67 -25.52
CA LYS A 62 -7.59 -8.89 -25.23
C LYS A 62 -6.21 -8.50 -24.69
N VAL A 63 -5.86 -9.04 -23.54
CA VAL A 63 -4.56 -8.81 -22.90
C VAL A 63 -3.79 -10.13 -22.81
N SER A 64 -2.46 -10.03 -22.80
CA SER A 64 -1.60 -11.20 -22.69
C SER A 64 -1.68 -11.84 -21.31
N SER A 65 -1.34 -13.12 -21.22
CA SER A 65 -1.26 -13.82 -19.94
C SER A 65 -0.21 -13.18 -19.01
N GLU A 66 0.85 -12.64 -19.56
CA GLU A 66 1.88 -11.93 -18.80
C GLU A 66 1.32 -10.66 -18.15
N GLU A 67 0.51 -9.90 -18.88
CA GLU A 67 -0.11 -8.69 -18.36
C GLU A 67 -1.14 -9.02 -17.27
N ILE A 68 -1.92 -10.07 -17.46
CA ILE A 68 -2.87 -10.57 -16.46
C ILE A 68 -2.13 -10.93 -15.17
N LYS A 69 -1.01 -11.67 -15.30
CA LYS A 69 -0.17 -12.06 -14.16
C LYS A 69 0.40 -10.84 -13.44
N LYS A 70 0.87 -9.85 -14.19
CA LYS A 70 1.42 -8.60 -13.65
C LYS A 70 0.41 -7.89 -12.74
N TYR A 71 -0.82 -7.72 -13.20
CA TYR A 71 -1.87 -7.06 -12.41
C TYR A 71 -2.32 -7.89 -11.23
N LYS A 72 -2.34 -9.20 -11.37
CA LYS A 72 -2.68 -10.13 -10.27
C LYS A 72 -1.64 -10.04 -9.16
N GLU A 73 -0.36 -10.09 -9.51
CA GLU A 73 0.75 -9.93 -8.56
C GLU A 73 0.72 -8.55 -7.90
N ALA A 74 0.46 -7.51 -8.67
CA ALA A 74 0.35 -6.14 -8.15
C ALA A 74 -0.76 -6.03 -7.09
N LYS A 75 -1.89 -6.69 -7.33
CA LYS A 75 -3.00 -6.73 -6.37
C LYS A 75 -2.61 -7.39 -5.07
N GLU A 76 -1.90 -8.52 -5.15
CA GLU A 76 -1.42 -9.25 -3.98
C GLU A 76 -0.39 -8.43 -3.18
N TYR A 77 0.58 -7.82 -3.87
CA TYR A 77 1.58 -6.95 -3.23
C TYR A 77 0.93 -5.71 -2.61
N ARG A 78 -0.06 -5.13 -3.28
CA ARG A 78 -0.77 -3.96 -2.74
C ARG A 78 -1.46 -4.30 -1.44
N ALA A 79 -2.14 -5.44 -1.37
CA ALA A 79 -2.80 -5.90 -0.14
C ALA A 79 -1.79 -6.12 0.99
N LYS A 80 -0.66 -6.76 0.67
CA LYS A 80 0.43 -7.01 1.62
C LYS A 80 1.02 -5.71 2.17
N TYR A 81 1.41 -4.79 1.29
CA TYR A 81 2.04 -3.53 1.71
C TYR A 81 1.08 -2.59 2.44
N ARG A 82 -0.20 -2.56 2.05
CA ARG A 82 -1.21 -1.81 2.77
C ARG A 82 -1.39 -2.32 4.20
N LYS A 83 -1.37 -3.62 4.39
CA LYS A 83 -1.45 -4.24 5.71
C LYS A 83 -0.23 -3.89 6.56
N LEU A 84 0.96 -4.01 6.00
CA LEU A 84 2.22 -3.64 6.67
C LEU A 84 2.24 -2.15 7.00
N LEU A 85 1.81 -1.31 6.08
CA LEU A 85 1.75 0.14 6.27
C LEU A 85 0.77 0.50 7.39
N SER A 86 -0.39 -0.14 7.45
CA SER A 86 -1.36 0.07 8.52
C SER A 86 -0.76 -0.25 9.90
N LYS A 87 -0.04 -1.37 9.99
CA LYS A 87 0.63 -1.77 11.24
C LYS A 87 1.69 -0.77 11.67
N VAL A 88 2.54 -0.34 10.74
CA VAL A 88 3.63 0.60 11.06
C VAL A 88 3.09 1.98 11.42
N LYS A 89 2.00 2.43 10.80
CA LYS A 89 1.35 3.68 11.16
C LYS A 89 0.83 3.67 12.60
N LYS A 90 0.26 2.55 13.03
CA LYS A 90 -0.20 2.37 14.42
C LYS A 90 0.98 2.39 15.39
N GLN A 91 2.08 1.75 15.03
CA GLN A 91 3.31 1.72 15.82
C GLN A 91 3.91 3.12 15.96
N VAL A 92 3.98 3.88 14.88
CA VAL A 92 4.47 5.27 14.89
C VAL A 92 3.62 6.12 15.84
N ARG A 93 2.29 5.99 15.75
CA ARG A 93 1.36 6.73 16.59
C ARG A 93 1.55 6.40 18.07
N PHE A 94 1.69 5.12 18.38
CA PHE A 94 1.96 4.64 19.73
C PHE A 94 3.28 5.19 20.27
N LEU A 95 4.35 5.10 19.48
CA LEU A 95 5.68 5.58 19.89
C LEU A 95 5.70 7.10 20.13
N ARG A 96 5.05 7.86 19.26
CA ARG A 96 4.93 9.32 19.43
C ARG A 96 4.17 9.68 20.70
N SER A 97 3.09 8.98 20.95
CA SER A 97 2.27 9.19 22.16
C SER A 97 3.08 8.86 23.43
N THR A 98 3.79 7.74 23.42
CA THR A 98 4.61 7.31 24.55
C THR A 98 5.75 8.31 24.83
N LEU A 99 6.42 8.79 23.77
CA LEU A 99 7.48 9.78 23.90
C LEU A 99 6.98 11.11 24.44
N ARG A 100 5.81 11.56 24.00
CA ARG A 100 5.19 12.79 24.53
C ARG A 100 4.88 12.66 26.00
N GLY A 101 4.32 11.53 26.41
CA GLY A 101 4.05 11.27 27.83
C GLY A 101 5.31 11.31 28.68
N LYS A 102 6.43 10.78 28.16
CA LYS A 102 7.71 10.79 28.87
C LYS A 102 8.39 12.17 28.86
N GLU A 103 8.15 12.97 27.83
CA GLU A 103 8.71 14.32 27.72
C GLU A 103 7.97 15.35 28.58
N SER A 104 6.73 15.10 28.91
CA SER A 104 5.91 15.99 29.73
C SER A 104 6.15 15.83 31.23
N VAL A 105 7.00 14.91 31.64
CA VAL A 105 7.38 14.67 33.05
C VAL A 105 8.79 15.24 33.36
#